data_8840668d558ecd7da255e4a584ad43c5
#
_entry.id   8840668d558ecd7da255e4a584ad43c5
#
_cell.length_a   1.000
_cell.length_b   1.000
_cell.length_c   1.000
_cell.angle_alpha   90.00
_cell.angle_beta   90.00
_cell.angle_gamma   90.00
#
_symmetry.space_group_name_H-M   'P 1'
#
loop_
_entity.id
_entity.type
_entity.pdbx_description
1 polymer ?
#
loop_
_entity_poly.entity_id
_entity_poly.type
_entity_poly.pdbx_seq_one_letter_code
_entity_poly.pdbx_strand_id
1 'polypeptide(L)'
;SLELAKKDGPYETWKGSPISEGIFQFDMWGKTPKSGRWNWEEMRKEVKEHGVRNSLLLAPMPTASTSQILGNNECFEPYTSNIYTRRVLSGEFIVVNKHLLKDLVDLGLWNDSMKNKLIEANGSVQNIPEIPTNIKDLYKTVWEISQKTIIDMSADRGAYICQSQSLNIHIKDPNFGKLTSMHFYAWKKGLKTGMYYLRTKAAADAIKFTVEKQADVALEPVVNDEDKLAAMVCSLDNPEACEACGS
;
A
#
# COMPACT_ATOMS: atom_id res chain seq x y z
N SER A 1 -20.58 -8.46 15.83
CA SER A 1 -21.21 -7.34 16.52
C SER A 1 -22.72 -7.54 16.69
N LEU A 2 -23.39 -8.08 15.67
CA LEU A 2 -24.82 -8.44 15.75
C LEU A 2 -25.08 -9.50 16.87
N GLU A 3 -24.34 -10.59 16.90
CA GLU A 3 -24.47 -11.61 17.94
C GLU A 3 -24.24 -11.05 19.35
N LEU A 4 -23.28 -10.16 19.49
CA LEU A 4 -23.05 -9.47 20.74
C LEU A 4 -24.23 -8.55 21.12
N ALA A 5 -24.82 -7.86 20.13
CA ALA A 5 -25.97 -7.02 20.38
C ALA A 5 -27.22 -7.83 20.77
N LYS A 6 -27.41 -9.02 20.21
CA LYS A 6 -28.49 -9.94 20.63
C LYS A 6 -28.36 -10.35 22.12
N LYS A 7 -27.11 -10.43 22.63
CA LYS A 7 -26.84 -10.80 24.02
C LYS A 7 -26.85 -9.60 24.98
N ASP A 8 -26.14 -8.53 24.60
CA ASP A 8 -25.77 -7.44 25.51
C ASP A 8 -26.43 -6.08 25.13
N GLY A 9 -27.31 -6.08 24.12
CA GLY A 9 -27.93 -4.89 23.55
C GLY A 9 -27.00 -4.12 22.58
N PRO A 10 -27.55 -3.22 21.78
CA PRO A 10 -26.80 -2.37 20.87
C PRO A 10 -25.98 -1.33 21.66
N TYR A 11 -25.07 -0.61 20.97
CA TYR A 11 -24.38 0.52 21.56
C TYR A 11 -25.34 1.68 21.87
N GLU A 12 -25.00 2.52 22.85
CA GLU A 12 -25.90 3.51 23.46
C GLU A 12 -26.53 4.49 22.42
N THR A 13 -25.73 4.99 21.47
CA THR A 13 -26.17 5.94 20.45
C THR A 13 -26.62 5.26 19.15
N TRP A 14 -27.12 4.06 19.23
CA TRP A 14 -27.58 3.25 18.10
C TRP A 14 -28.66 3.93 17.26
N LYS A 15 -29.71 4.44 17.95
CA LYS A 15 -30.87 5.05 17.28
C LYS A 15 -30.47 6.29 16.46
N GLY A 16 -30.93 6.35 15.23
CA GLY A 16 -30.60 7.44 14.30
C GLY A 16 -29.26 7.31 13.59
N SER A 17 -28.51 6.24 13.86
CA SER A 17 -27.30 5.93 13.07
C SER A 17 -27.66 5.32 11.72
N PRO A 18 -26.83 5.45 10.67
CA PRO A 18 -27.09 4.85 9.35
C PRO A 18 -27.36 3.34 9.44
N ILE A 19 -26.61 2.65 10.28
CA ILE A 19 -26.76 1.19 10.44
C ILE A 19 -28.06 0.81 11.15
N SER A 20 -28.65 1.70 11.96
CA SER A 20 -29.99 1.48 12.55
C SER A 20 -31.09 1.48 11.49
N GLU A 21 -30.88 2.19 10.39
CA GLU A 21 -31.74 2.17 9.21
C GLU A 21 -31.37 1.04 8.24
N GLY A 22 -30.45 0.17 8.62
CA GLY A 22 -29.96 -0.92 7.80
C GLY A 22 -29.03 -0.48 6.69
N ILE A 23 -28.43 0.70 6.78
CA ILE A 23 -27.45 1.22 5.81
C ILE A 23 -26.07 0.79 6.24
N PHE A 24 -25.45 -0.12 5.50
CA PHE A 24 -24.09 -0.56 5.72
C PHE A 24 -23.07 0.40 5.13
N GLN A 25 -21.79 0.24 5.50
CA GLN A 25 -20.70 1.08 4.99
C GLN A 25 -20.62 1.05 3.44
N PHE A 26 -20.75 -0.13 2.83
CA PHE A 26 -20.71 -0.27 1.38
C PHE A 26 -21.91 0.39 0.66
N ASP A 27 -23.08 0.48 1.30
CA ASP A 27 -24.22 1.21 0.74
C ASP A 27 -23.91 2.69 0.61
N MET A 28 -23.25 3.29 1.62
CA MET A 28 -22.83 4.71 1.59
C MET A 28 -21.80 4.99 0.49
N TRP A 29 -21.09 3.96 0.02
CA TRP A 29 -20.15 4.05 -1.10
C TRP A 29 -20.78 3.67 -2.45
N GLY A 30 -22.08 3.37 -2.49
CA GLY A 30 -22.77 2.90 -3.68
C GLY A 30 -22.21 1.57 -4.22
N LYS A 31 -21.69 0.70 -3.33
CA LYS A 31 -21.10 -0.59 -3.70
C LYS A 31 -22.01 -1.73 -3.30
N THR A 32 -21.98 -2.80 -4.08
CA THR A 32 -22.68 -4.07 -3.77
C THR A 32 -21.64 -5.17 -3.55
N PRO A 33 -21.65 -5.86 -2.39
CA PRO A 33 -20.77 -6.99 -2.16
C PRO A 33 -21.00 -8.11 -3.16
N LYS A 34 -19.93 -8.61 -3.79
CA LYS A 34 -20.01 -9.61 -4.87
C LYS A 34 -19.59 -11.02 -4.43
N SER A 35 -19.16 -11.20 -3.19
CA SER A 35 -18.57 -12.47 -2.75
C SER A 35 -19.57 -13.61 -2.60
N GLY A 36 -20.88 -13.31 -2.43
CA GLY A 36 -21.91 -14.30 -2.14
C GLY A 36 -21.76 -15.02 -0.80
N ARG A 37 -20.77 -14.65 0.04
CA ARG A 37 -20.51 -15.32 1.33
C ARG A 37 -21.58 -15.09 2.38
N TRP A 38 -22.26 -13.95 2.31
CA TRP A 38 -23.22 -13.51 3.30
C TRP A 38 -24.52 -13.12 2.62
N ASN A 39 -25.66 -13.50 3.23
CA ASN A 39 -26.97 -12.97 2.88
C ASN A 39 -27.13 -11.58 3.54
N TRP A 40 -26.72 -10.53 2.82
CA TRP A 40 -26.74 -9.16 3.32
C TRP A 40 -28.16 -8.66 3.59
N GLU A 41 -29.18 -9.13 2.86
CA GLU A 41 -30.55 -8.72 3.07
C GLU A 41 -31.11 -9.30 4.37
N GLU A 42 -30.82 -10.53 4.67
CA GLU A 42 -31.16 -11.14 5.95
C GLU A 42 -30.42 -10.46 7.10
N MET A 43 -29.12 -10.26 6.96
CA MET A 43 -28.31 -9.55 7.95
C MET A 43 -28.84 -8.13 8.18
N ARG A 44 -29.31 -7.43 7.15
CA ARG A 44 -29.90 -6.09 7.25
C ARG A 44 -31.17 -6.10 8.12
N LYS A 45 -32.02 -7.10 7.96
CA LYS A 45 -33.23 -7.29 8.78
C LYS A 45 -32.86 -7.52 10.24
N GLU A 46 -31.97 -8.46 10.51
CA GLU A 46 -31.53 -8.77 11.87
C GLU A 46 -30.83 -7.58 12.54
N VAL A 47 -30.01 -6.85 11.80
CA VAL A 47 -29.34 -5.64 12.29
C VAL A 47 -30.36 -4.55 12.65
N LYS A 48 -31.41 -4.36 11.86
CA LYS A 48 -32.49 -3.40 12.18
C LYS A 48 -33.28 -3.82 13.42
N GLU A 49 -33.45 -5.10 13.66
CA GLU A 49 -34.21 -5.62 14.79
C GLU A 49 -33.40 -5.59 16.10
N HIS A 50 -32.15 -6.08 16.05
CA HIS A 50 -31.34 -6.30 17.26
C HIS A 50 -30.23 -5.27 17.48
N GLY A 51 -29.88 -4.51 16.45
CA GLY A 51 -28.77 -3.58 16.48
C GLY A 51 -27.40 -4.23 16.33
N VAL A 52 -26.37 -3.44 16.54
CA VAL A 52 -24.96 -3.88 16.62
C VAL A 52 -24.33 -3.34 17.88
N ARG A 53 -23.44 -4.15 18.49
CA ARG A 53 -22.77 -3.78 19.74
C ARG A 53 -21.71 -2.69 19.59
N ASN A 54 -21.04 -2.66 18.44
CA ASN A 54 -19.93 -1.75 18.14
C ASN A 54 -20.35 -0.75 17.06
N SER A 55 -20.21 0.54 17.32
CA SER A 55 -20.53 1.61 16.37
C SER A 55 -19.57 1.62 15.17
N LEU A 56 -18.31 1.26 15.39
CA LEU A 56 -17.26 1.16 14.39
C LEU A 56 -16.59 -0.22 14.49
N LEU A 57 -16.31 -0.85 13.35
CA LEU A 57 -15.82 -2.23 13.28
C LEU A 57 -14.38 -2.33 12.80
N LEU A 58 -14.00 -1.57 11.79
CA LEU A 58 -12.70 -1.68 11.13
C LEU A 58 -11.97 -0.34 11.07
N ALA A 59 -10.70 -0.38 11.50
CA ALA A 59 -9.75 0.71 11.43
C ALA A 59 -8.37 0.16 11.10
N PRO A 60 -8.01 0.03 9.81
CA PRO A 60 -6.68 -0.44 9.43
C PRO A 60 -5.61 0.52 9.93
N MET A 61 -4.83 0.05 10.90
CA MET A 61 -3.76 0.80 11.55
C MET A 61 -2.40 0.56 10.84
N PRO A 62 -1.37 1.38 11.13
CA PRO A 62 -0.05 1.25 10.49
C PRO A 62 0.64 -0.08 10.76
N THR A 63 0.37 -0.73 11.88
CA THR A 63 0.96 -2.01 12.30
C THR A 63 2.49 -2.02 12.41
N ALA A 64 3.11 -0.88 12.70
CA ALA A 64 4.56 -0.68 12.66
C ALA A 64 5.36 -1.71 13.51
N SER A 65 4.85 -2.09 14.68
CA SER A 65 5.49 -3.07 15.56
C SER A 65 4.96 -4.49 15.32
N THR A 66 3.64 -4.64 15.22
CA THR A 66 2.99 -5.95 15.07
C THR A 66 3.33 -6.63 13.76
N SER A 67 3.48 -5.87 12.67
CA SER A 67 3.95 -6.41 11.39
C SER A 67 5.34 -7.03 11.50
N GLN A 68 6.23 -6.40 12.25
CA GLN A 68 7.60 -6.89 12.46
C GLN A 68 7.61 -8.18 13.30
N ILE A 69 6.80 -8.27 14.34
CA ILE A 69 6.66 -9.48 15.18
C ILE A 69 6.18 -10.67 14.34
N LEU A 70 5.22 -10.43 13.43
CA LEU A 70 4.64 -11.46 12.59
C LEU A 70 5.44 -11.72 11.29
N GLY A 71 6.51 -10.96 11.02
CA GLY A 71 7.30 -11.06 9.80
C GLY A 71 6.51 -10.66 8.55
N ASN A 72 5.62 -9.68 8.69
CA ASN A 72 4.82 -9.10 7.60
C ASN A 72 5.29 -7.67 7.33
N ASN A 73 4.76 -7.07 6.23
CA ASN A 73 4.96 -5.66 5.95
C ASN A 73 3.94 -4.79 6.69
N GLU A 74 4.23 -3.49 6.83
CA GLU A 74 3.32 -2.51 7.43
C GLU A 74 2.11 -2.25 6.53
N CYS A 75 0.98 -1.85 7.12
CA CYS A 75 -0.25 -1.48 6.41
C CYS A 75 -0.69 -2.53 5.37
N PHE A 76 -1.14 -2.07 4.20
CA PHE A 76 -1.46 -2.88 3.03
C PHE A 76 -0.45 -2.66 1.89
N GLU A 77 0.76 -2.23 2.22
CA GLU A 77 1.75 -1.78 1.25
C GLU A 77 2.62 -2.93 0.76
N PRO A 78 3.10 -2.88 -0.49
CA PRO A 78 4.20 -3.71 -0.95
C PRO A 78 5.47 -3.43 -0.15
N TYR A 79 6.42 -4.37 -0.18
CA TYR A 79 7.71 -4.16 0.47
C TYR A 79 8.46 -2.97 -0.14
N THR A 80 9.08 -2.16 0.71
CA THR A 80 9.96 -1.05 0.27
C THR A 80 11.29 -1.57 -0.28
N SER A 81 11.71 -2.75 0.16
CA SER A 81 12.91 -3.45 -0.31
C SER A 81 12.78 -4.94 0.01
N ASN A 82 13.25 -5.81 -0.88
CA ASN A 82 13.27 -7.25 -0.64
C ASN A 82 14.46 -7.70 0.22
N ILE A 83 15.44 -6.83 0.47
CA ILE A 83 16.55 -7.05 1.40
C ILE A 83 16.93 -5.72 2.05
N TYR A 84 17.05 -5.71 3.37
CA TYR A 84 17.40 -4.50 4.13
C TYR A 84 18.12 -4.82 5.43
N THR A 85 18.85 -3.85 5.96
CA THR A 85 19.49 -3.96 7.27
C THR A 85 18.55 -3.41 8.34
N ARG A 86 18.28 -4.22 9.34
CA ARG A 86 17.53 -3.82 10.52
C ARG A 86 18.48 -3.55 11.69
N ARG A 87 18.42 -2.33 12.21
CA ARG A 87 19.14 -1.94 13.43
C ARG A 87 18.25 -2.08 14.65
N VAL A 88 18.73 -2.77 15.65
CA VAL A 88 18.12 -2.90 16.97
C VAL A 88 19.20 -2.71 18.05
N LEU A 89 18.81 -2.61 19.32
CA LEU A 89 19.75 -2.43 20.43
C LEU A 89 20.85 -3.53 20.51
N SER A 90 20.52 -4.74 20.07
CA SER A 90 21.44 -5.89 20.10
C SER A 90 22.34 -5.99 18.85
N GLY A 91 22.20 -5.12 17.86
CA GLY A 91 23.04 -5.14 16.64
C GLY A 91 22.29 -4.86 15.34
N GLU A 92 22.95 -5.16 14.23
CA GLU A 92 22.43 -5.01 12.87
C GLU A 92 22.20 -6.40 12.25
N PHE A 93 21.03 -6.58 11.64
CA PHE A 93 20.63 -7.84 11.03
C PHE A 93 20.19 -7.61 9.59
N ILE A 94 20.68 -8.42 8.67
CA ILE A 94 20.18 -8.44 7.30
C ILE A 94 18.86 -9.23 7.27
N VAL A 95 17.80 -8.60 6.81
CA VAL A 95 16.48 -9.21 6.65
C VAL A 95 16.18 -9.32 5.17
N VAL A 96 15.83 -10.53 4.74
CA VAL A 96 15.42 -10.84 3.36
C VAL A 96 13.93 -11.15 3.35
N ASN A 97 13.22 -10.73 2.31
CA ASN A 97 11.85 -11.14 2.08
C ASN A 97 11.81 -12.68 1.98
N LYS A 98 11.20 -13.31 3.00
CA LYS A 98 11.16 -14.78 3.15
C LYS A 98 10.52 -15.49 1.96
N HIS A 99 9.55 -14.84 1.29
CA HIS A 99 8.86 -15.41 0.14
C HIS A 99 9.77 -15.42 -1.09
N LEU A 100 10.42 -14.28 -1.39
CA LEU A 100 11.43 -14.20 -2.45
C LEU A 100 12.59 -15.18 -2.21
N LEU A 101 13.08 -15.23 -0.97
CA LEU A 101 14.16 -16.17 -0.60
C LEU A 101 13.76 -17.61 -0.93
N LYS A 102 12.54 -18.02 -0.53
CA LYS A 102 12.04 -19.35 -0.82
C LYS A 102 12.00 -19.62 -2.33
N ASP A 103 11.41 -18.72 -3.10
CA ASP A 103 11.28 -18.89 -4.56
C ASP A 103 12.65 -18.94 -5.25
N LEU A 104 13.62 -18.12 -4.82
CA LEU A 104 14.98 -18.16 -5.34
C LEU A 104 15.74 -19.44 -4.96
N VAL A 105 15.50 -19.99 -3.76
CA VAL A 105 16.05 -21.29 -3.34
C VAL A 105 15.45 -22.41 -4.19
N ASP A 106 14.13 -22.43 -4.36
CA ASP A 106 13.43 -23.45 -5.16
C ASP A 106 13.88 -23.44 -6.64
N LEU A 107 14.28 -22.27 -7.15
CA LEU A 107 14.84 -22.10 -8.50
C LEU A 107 16.35 -22.38 -8.58
N GLY A 108 17.02 -22.66 -7.47
CA GLY A 108 18.48 -22.84 -7.44
C GLY A 108 19.28 -21.57 -7.68
N LEU A 109 18.67 -20.39 -7.55
CA LEU A 109 19.30 -19.09 -7.83
C LEU A 109 19.89 -18.42 -6.58
N TRP A 110 19.54 -18.89 -5.38
CA TRP A 110 20.01 -18.27 -4.15
C TRP A 110 21.46 -18.67 -3.82
N ASN A 111 22.34 -17.67 -3.79
CA ASN A 111 23.74 -17.77 -3.41
C ASN A 111 24.27 -16.39 -2.97
N ASP A 112 25.54 -16.31 -2.54
CA ASP A 112 26.15 -15.05 -2.12
C ASP A 112 26.20 -13.98 -3.22
N SER A 113 26.39 -14.39 -4.48
CA SER A 113 26.34 -13.47 -5.63
C SER A 113 24.94 -12.86 -5.78
N MET A 114 23.89 -13.67 -5.72
CA MET A 114 22.50 -13.19 -5.79
C MET A 114 22.17 -12.25 -4.64
N LYS A 115 22.59 -12.60 -3.42
CA LYS A 115 22.43 -11.71 -2.25
C LYS A 115 23.09 -10.35 -2.48
N ASN A 116 24.32 -10.34 -3.00
CA ASN A 116 25.04 -9.10 -3.28
C ASN A 116 24.36 -8.28 -4.37
N LYS A 117 23.89 -8.89 -5.47
CA LYS A 117 23.10 -8.21 -6.52
C LYS A 117 21.82 -7.57 -5.96
N LEU A 118 21.11 -8.25 -5.06
CA LEU A 118 19.94 -7.69 -4.39
C LEU A 118 20.30 -6.48 -3.51
N ILE A 119 21.43 -6.52 -2.80
CA ILE A 119 21.90 -5.42 -1.97
C ILE A 119 22.29 -4.21 -2.87
N GLU A 120 23.01 -4.45 -3.96
CA GLU A 120 23.38 -3.42 -4.95
C GLU A 120 22.14 -2.74 -5.56
N ALA A 121 21.14 -3.55 -5.91
CA ALA A 121 19.88 -3.10 -6.48
C ALA A 121 18.90 -2.49 -5.44
N ASN A 122 19.34 -2.20 -4.21
CA ASN A 122 18.48 -1.69 -3.13
C ASN A 122 17.25 -2.57 -2.85
N GLY A 123 17.40 -3.88 -3.04
CA GLY A 123 16.32 -4.86 -2.86
C GLY A 123 15.36 -4.99 -4.04
N SER A 124 15.62 -4.31 -5.16
CA SER A 124 14.89 -4.55 -6.41
C SER A 124 15.36 -5.83 -7.07
N VAL A 125 14.43 -6.56 -7.69
CA VAL A 125 14.70 -7.74 -8.51
C VAL A 125 14.67 -7.42 -10.01
N GLN A 126 14.28 -6.20 -10.40
CA GLN A 126 13.93 -5.88 -11.78
C GLN A 126 15.13 -5.99 -12.74
N ASN A 127 16.29 -5.50 -12.33
CA ASN A 127 17.49 -5.43 -13.16
C ASN A 127 18.45 -6.61 -12.97
N ILE A 128 18.00 -7.70 -12.35
CA ILE A 128 18.81 -8.92 -12.18
C ILE A 128 18.46 -9.91 -13.29
N PRO A 129 19.35 -10.15 -14.28
CA PRO A 129 19.01 -10.92 -15.48
C PRO A 129 18.59 -12.35 -15.20
N GLU A 130 19.19 -13.00 -14.19
CA GLU A 130 18.98 -14.39 -13.83
C GLU A 130 17.59 -14.67 -13.24
N ILE A 131 16.91 -13.63 -12.73
CA ILE A 131 15.58 -13.78 -12.13
C ILE A 131 14.52 -13.81 -13.23
N PRO A 132 13.65 -14.84 -13.26
CA PRO A 132 12.56 -14.93 -14.24
C PRO A 132 11.55 -13.79 -14.15
N THR A 133 10.92 -13.42 -15.26
CA THR A 133 9.97 -12.31 -15.35
C THR A 133 8.79 -12.44 -14.38
N ASN A 134 8.23 -13.64 -14.22
CA ASN A 134 7.14 -13.89 -13.28
C ASN A 134 7.53 -13.59 -11.82
N ILE A 135 8.77 -13.88 -11.43
CA ILE A 135 9.29 -13.53 -10.10
C ILE A 135 9.52 -12.01 -10.00
N LYS A 136 10.06 -11.38 -11.06
CA LYS A 136 10.20 -9.92 -11.12
C LYS A 136 8.87 -9.21 -10.94
N ASP A 137 7.81 -9.67 -11.61
CA ASP A 137 6.48 -9.08 -11.51
C ASP A 137 5.86 -9.23 -10.11
N LEU A 138 6.11 -10.36 -9.45
CA LEU A 138 5.58 -10.65 -8.11
C LEU A 138 6.27 -9.84 -7.01
N TYR A 139 7.59 -9.65 -7.12
CA TYR A 139 8.42 -9.03 -6.07
C TYR A 139 8.83 -7.58 -6.39
N LYS A 140 8.00 -6.84 -7.13
CA LYS A 140 8.15 -5.40 -7.28
C LYS A 140 8.13 -4.72 -5.91
N THR A 141 9.07 -3.82 -5.70
CA THR A 141 9.04 -2.96 -4.51
C THR A 141 7.96 -1.88 -4.65
N VAL A 142 7.57 -1.25 -3.56
CA VAL A 142 6.60 -0.17 -3.59
C VAL A 142 7.01 1.01 -4.49
N TRP A 143 8.32 1.18 -4.72
CA TRP A 143 8.87 2.21 -5.61
C TRP A 143 8.69 1.90 -7.10
N GLU A 144 8.37 0.66 -7.42
CA GLU A 144 8.20 0.11 -8.78
C GLU A 144 6.73 -0.12 -9.12
N ILE A 145 5.84 0.20 -8.19
CA ILE A 145 4.39 0.09 -8.35
C ILE A 145 3.80 1.49 -8.41
N SER A 146 2.91 1.73 -9.38
CA SER A 146 2.21 3.00 -9.47
C SER A 146 1.43 3.32 -8.17
N GLN A 147 1.61 4.52 -7.63
CA GLN A 147 0.90 4.95 -6.45
C GLN A 147 -0.61 5.12 -6.72
N LYS A 148 -1.00 5.33 -7.97
CA LYS A 148 -2.40 5.26 -8.41
C LYS A 148 -3.00 3.89 -8.07
N THR A 149 -2.29 2.79 -8.36
CA THR A 149 -2.73 1.43 -8.00
C THR A 149 -2.92 1.26 -6.51
N ILE A 150 -2.01 1.80 -5.69
CA ILE A 150 -2.11 1.75 -4.23
C ILE A 150 -3.36 2.50 -3.74
N ILE A 151 -3.65 3.66 -4.32
CA ILE A 151 -4.86 4.44 -4.00
C ILE A 151 -6.12 3.69 -4.44
N ASP A 152 -6.15 3.12 -5.64
CA ASP A 152 -7.29 2.34 -6.14
C ASP A 152 -7.59 1.13 -5.24
N MET A 153 -6.57 0.38 -4.84
CA MET A 153 -6.71 -0.72 -3.87
C MET A 153 -7.26 -0.24 -2.52
N SER A 154 -6.84 0.94 -2.07
CA SER A 154 -7.35 1.55 -0.84
C SER A 154 -8.82 1.98 -0.98
N ALA A 155 -9.20 2.53 -2.13
CA ALA A 155 -10.58 2.90 -2.43
C ALA A 155 -11.50 1.67 -2.48
N ASP A 156 -11.05 0.58 -3.09
CA ASP A 156 -11.82 -0.66 -3.15
C ASP A 156 -12.04 -1.26 -1.75
N ARG A 157 -11.03 -1.24 -0.89
CA ARG A 157 -11.19 -1.66 0.52
C ARG A 157 -12.10 -0.71 1.31
N GLY A 158 -12.02 0.59 1.01
CA GLY A 158 -12.69 1.65 1.76
C GLY A 158 -14.19 1.47 1.89
N ALA A 159 -14.84 0.85 0.91
CA ALA A 159 -16.26 0.51 0.94
C ALA A 159 -16.65 -0.41 2.11
N TYR A 160 -15.69 -1.15 2.67
CA TYR A 160 -15.91 -2.11 3.75
C TYR A 160 -15.24 -1.70 5.07
N ILE A 161 -14.68 -0.51 5.13
CA ILE A 161 -13.95 0.02 6.28
C ILE A 161 -14.70 1.23 6.83
N CYS A 162 -15.17 1.15 8.07
CA CYS A 162 -15.96 2.21 8.67
C CYS A 162 -15.15 3.44 9.10
N GLN A 163 -13.85 3.27 9.38
CA GLN A 163 -12.94 4.36 9.68
C GLN A 163 -12.01 4.67 8.48
N SER A 164 -11.05 5.57 8.65
CA SER A 164 -10.00 5.81 7.66
C SER A 164 -8.96 4.67 7.67
N GLN A 165 -8.09 4.65 6.67
CA GLN A 165 -7.01 3.71 6.52
C GLN A 165 -5.66 4.42 6.70
N SER A 166 -4.72 3.78 7.36
CA SER A 166 -3.32 4.21 7.36
C SER A 166 -2.71 3.84 6.01
N LEU A 167 -2.69 4.80 5.09
CA LEU A 167 -2.17 4.65 3.74
C LEU A 167 -0.91 5.48 3.59
N ASN A 168 0.24 4.84 3.37
CA ASN A 168 1.47 5.55 3.02
C ASN A 168 1.59 5.64 1.49
N ILE A 169 2.09 6.78 1.03
CA ILE A 169 2.36 7.05 -0.38
C ILE A 169 3.87 7.16 -0.55
N HIS A 170 4.39 6.54 -1.61
CA HIS A 170 5.81 6.44 -1.88
C HIS A 170 6.14 7.15 -3.19
N ILE A 171 6.77 8.32 -3.12
CA ILE A 171 7.18 9.11 -4.28
C ILE A 171 8.69 9.37 -4.17
N LYS A 172 9.48 8.89 -5.13
CA LYS A 172 10.95 9.07 -5.14
C LYS A 172 11.29 10.54 -5.10
N ASP A 173 10.74 11.32 -6.03
CA ASP A 173 10.99 12.73 -6.23
C ASP A 173 9.69 13.51 -6.14
N PRO A 174 9.21 13.83 -4.91
CA PRO A 174 7.97 14.54 -4.73
C PRO A 174 8.09 15.99 -5.20
N ASN A 175 7.05 16.48 -5.87
CA ASN A 175 6.88 17.89 -6.16
C ASN A 175 5.42 18.29 -5.89
N PHE A 176 5.16 19.59 -5.92
CA PHE A 176 3.82 20.12 -5.60
C PHE A 176 2.75 19.58 -6.55
N GLY A 177 3.03 19.50 -7.86
CA GLY A 177 2.10 18.97 -8.85
C GLY A 177 1.71 17.52 -8.62
N LYS A 178 2.70 16.64 -8.38
CA LYS A 178 2.48 15.22 -8.06
C LYS A 178 1.63 15.04 -6.80
N LEU A 179 1.94 15.79 -5.73
CA LEU A 179 1.20 15.70 -4.49
C LEU A 179 -0.23 16.20 -4.63
N THR A 180 -0.44 17.32 -5.31
CA THR A 180 -1.77 17.89 -5.56
C THR A 180 -2.61 16.91 -6.39
N SER A 181 -2.07 16.39 -7.49
CA SER A 181 -2.74 15.40 -8.35
C SER A 181 -3.14 14.15 -7.56
N MET A 182 -2.22 13.60 -6.78
CA MET A 182 -2.47 12.42 -5.93
C MET A 182 -3.60 12.68 -4.91
N HIS A 183 -3.58 13.82 -4.21
CA HIS A 183 -4.61 14.13 -3.23
C HIS A 183 -5.99 14.30 -3.87
N PHE A 184 -6.08 14.99 -5.01
CA PHE A 184 -7.34 15.10 -5.75
C PHE A 184 -7.81 13.76 -6.30
N TYR A 185 -6.90 12.91 -6.76
CA TYR A 185 -7.24 11.56 -7.20
C TYR A 185 -7.81 10.72 -6.04
N ALA A 186 -7.14 10.70 -4.90
CA ALA A 186 -7.61 10.00 -3.70
C ALA A 186 -8.99 10.50 -3.24
N TRP A 187 -9.20 11.82 -3.25
CA TRP A 187 -10.48 12.43 -2.93
C TRP A 187 -11.58 12.04 -3.92
N LYS A 188 -11.32 12.11 -5.23
CA LYS A 188 -12.27 11.68 -6.28
C LYS A 188 -12.63 10.20 -6.18
N LYS A 189 -11.71 9.36 -5.72
CA LYS A 189 -11.96 7.94 -5.44
C LYS A 189 -12.73 7.68 -4.14
N GLY A 190 -13.03 8.73 -3.38
CA GLY A 190 -13.85 8.66 -2.16
C GLY A 190 -13.08 8.27 -0.90
N LEU A 191 -11.76 8.37 -0.88
CA LEU A 191 -10.99 8.10 0.33
C LEU A 191 -11.31 9.12 1.43
N LYS A 192 -11.54 8.66 2.66
CA LYS A 192 -11.80 9.51 3.84
C LYS A 192 -10.57 10.32 4.24
N THR A 193 -9.38 9.75 4.07
CA THR A 193 -8.07 10.40 4.22
C THR A 193 -7.21 10.00 3.03
N GLY A 194 -6.53 10.97 2.41
CA GLY A 194 -5.74 10.71 1.21
C GLY A 194 -4.39 10.04 1.48
N MET A 195 -3.81 10.29 2.66
CA MET A 195 -2.46 9.83 2.98
C MET A 195 -2.22 9.87 4.49
N TYR A 196 -1.47 8.89 5.02
CA TYR A 196 -0.93 8.90 6.38
C TYR A 196 0.50 9.47 6.38
N TYR A 197 1.44 8.83 5.68
CA TYR A 197 2.79 9.35 5.46
C TYR A 197 3.11 9.46 3.97
N LEU A 198 3.82 10.53 3.60
CA LEU A 198 4.58 10.58 2.37
C LEU A 198 5.98 10.00 2.66
N ARG A 199 6.33 8.94 1.94
CA ARG A 199 7.67 8.36 1.96
C ARG A 199 8.43 8.78 0.72
N THR A 200 9.66 9.25 0.90
CA THR A 200 10.55 9.68 -0.19
C THR A 200 11.82 8.85 -0.15
N LYS A 201 12.51 8.70 -1.28
CA LYS A 201 13.87 8.18 -1.28
C LYS A 201 14.85 9.29 -0.89
N ALA A 202 15.93 8.91 -0.18
CA ALA A 202 17.05 9.81 0.04
C ALA A 202 17.69 10.20 -1.31
N ALA A 203 18.08 11.45 -1.45
CA ALA A 203 18.72 11.97 -2.68
C ALA A 203 20.09 11.30 -2.97
N ALA A 204 20.73 10.73 -1.95
CA ALA A 204 21.95 9.95 -2.09
C ALA A 204 21.76 8.60 -1.37
N ASP A 205 22.11 7.51 -2.03
CA ASP A 205 22.22 6.20 -1.38
C ASP A 205 23.37 6.25 -0.35
N ALA A 206 23.15 5.65 0.82
CA ALA A 206 24.22 5.43 1.78
C ALA A 206 25.36 4.67 1.11
N ILE A 207 26.60 5.15 1.24
CA ILE A 207 27.76 4.51 0.64
C ILE A 207 27.84 3.07 1.14
N LYS A 208 27.70 2.12 0.22
CA LYS A 208 27.80 0.69 0.50
C LYS A 208 29.27 0.27 0.40
N PHE A 209 29.96 0.19 1.53
CA PHE A 209 31.39 -0.06 1.60
C PHE A 209 31.82 -1.51 1.28
N THR A 210 30.90 -2.42 0.93
CA THR A 210 31.20 -3.86 0.91
C THR A 210 30.93 -4.57 -0.41
N VAL A 211 30.69 -3.87 -1.51
CA VAL A 211 30.42 -4.52 -2.80
C VAL A 211 31.30 -3.90 -3.90
N GLU A 212 32.08 -4.73 -4.58
CA GLU A 212 32.81 -4.29 -5.78
C GLU A 212 31.81 -3.88 -6.88
N LYS A 213 31.93 -2.64 -7.34
CA LYS A 213 31.09 -2.12 -8.43
C LYS A 213 31.51 -2.72 -9.76
N GLN A 214 30.64 -3.47 -10.42
CA GLN A 214 30.70 -3.60 -11.88
C GLN A 214 30.11 -2.35 -12.50
N ALA A 215 30.92 -1.64 -13.28
CA ALA A 215 30.54 -0.38 -13.91
C ALA A 215 29.73 -0.61 -15.17
N ASP A 216 28.51 -0.09 -15.20
CA ASP A 216 27.86 0.30 -16.47
C ASP A 216 27.12 1.63 -16.22
N VAL A 217 27.59 2.67 -16.91
CA VAL A 217 27.10 4.04 -16.83
C VAL A 217 26.12 4.28 -17.95
N ALA A 218 24.85 4.50 -17.64
CA ALA A 218 23.92 5.15 -18.54
C ALA A 218 23.50 6.51 -17.95
N LEU A 219 23.73 7.57 -18.69
CA LEU A 219 23.38 8.94 -18.35
C LEU A 219 21.89 9.17 -18.58
N GLU A 220 21.16 9.64 -17.57
CA GLU A 220 19.76 10.07 -17.68
C GLU A 220 19.66 11.50 -18.25
N PRO A 221 18.63 11.81 -19.08
CA PRO A 221 18.43 13.14 -19.62
C PRO A 221 17.89 14.13 -18.60
N VAL A 222 18.39 15.35 -18.62
CA VAL A 222 17.93 16.48 -17.80
C VAL A 222 16.58 16.98 -18.30
N VAL A 223 15.54 16.90 -17.47
CA VAL A 223 14.19 17.36 -17.78
C VAL A 223 14.06 18.86 -17.49
N ASN A 224 13.57 19.62 -18.45
CA ASN A 224 13.40 21.09 -18.41
C ASN A 224 12.21 21.51 -17.54
N ASP A 225 12.23 22.72 -16.99
CA ASP A 225 11.16 23.24 -16.10
C ASP A 225 9.82 23.47 -16.85
N GLU A 226 9.85 23.67 -18.16
CA GLU A 226 8.65 23.77 -19.01
C GLU A 226 7.88 22.45 -19.12
N ASP A 227 8.57 21.31 -19.16
CA ASP A 227 7.97 19.98 -19.18
C ASP A 227 7.28 19.64 -17.87
N LYS A 228 7.79 20.16 -16.75
CA LYS A 228 7.16 20.01 -15.42
C LYS A 228 5.86 20.78 -15.29
N LEU A 229 5.78 21.95 -15.92
CA LEU A 229 4.56 22.78 -15.91
C LEU A 229 3.47 22.16 -16.81
N ALA A 230 3.84 21.63 -17.97
CA ALA A 230 2.94 20.93 -18.88
C ALA A 230 2.35 19.65 -18.23
N ALA A 231 3.16 18.87 -17.52
CA ALA A 231 2.70 17.69 -16.79
C ALA A 231 1.74 18.05 -15.64
N MET A 232 1.92 19.21 -15.02
CA MET A 232 1.03 19.71 -13.96
C MET A 232 -0.35 20.08 -14.50
N VAL A 233 -0.44 20.77 -15.65
CA VAL A 233 -1.70 21.15 -16.28
C VAL A 233 -2.45 19.90 -16.77
N CYS A 234 -1.76 18.98 -17.42
CA CYS A 234 -2.34 17.71 -17.90
C CYS A 234 -2.93 16.87 -16.75
N SER A 235 -2.30 16.87 -15.56
CA SER A 235 -2.78 16.10 -14.41
C SER A 235 -4.04 16.66 -13.76
N LEU A 236 -4.30 17.97 -13.93
CA LEU A 236 -5.53 18.62 -13.42
C LEU A 236 -6.72 18.37 -14.35
N ASP A 237 -6.49 18.33 -15.65
CA ASP A 237 -7.54 18.18 -16.67
C ASP A 237 -7.93 16.70 -16.91
N ASN A 238 -6.99 15.77 -16.77
CA ASN A 238 -7.25 14.34 -16.93
C ASN A 238 -6.50 13.47 -15.89
N PRO A 239 -7.03 13.36 -14.66
CA PRO A 239 -6.37 12.61 -13.58
C PRO A 239 -6.17 11.12 -13.86
N GLU A 240 -6.99 10.52 -14.76
CA GLU A 240 -6.90 9.09 -15.08
C GLU A 240 -5.74 8.76 -16.03
N ALA A 241 -5.33 9.72 -16.84
CA ALA A 241 -4.19 9.59 -17.74
C ALA A 241 -2.89 10.18 -17.18
N CYS A 242 -2.87 10.57 -15.89
CA CYS A 242 -1.74 11.23 -15.27
C CYS A 242 -0.56 10.28 -15.04
N GLU A 243 0.53 10.45 -15.80
CA GLU A 243 1.79 9.74 -15.62
C GLU A 243 2.53 10.15 -14.32
N ALA A 244 2.15 11.26 -13.69
CA ALA A 244 2.80 11.73 -12.45
C ALA A 244 2.64 10.78 -11.26
N CYS A 245 1.62 9.90 -11.26
CA CYS A 245 1.44 8.85 -10.28
C CYS A 245 1.99 7.49 -10.74
N GLY A 246 2.47 7.40 -11.98
CA GLY A 246 3.28 6.30 -12.47
C GLY A 246 4.72 6.47 -11.99
N SER A 247 5.31 5.41 -11.46
CA SER A 247 6.71 5.37 -11.00
C SER A 247 7.69 5.54 -12.14
#